data_eec70c1791990c9edb17b19b94aab5f7
#
_entry.id   eec70c1791990c9edb17b19b94aab5f7
#
_cell.length_a   1.000
_cell.length_b   1.000
_cell.length_c   1.000
_cell.angle_alpha   90.00
_cell.angle_beta   90.00
_cell.angle_gamma   90.00
#
_symmetry.space_group_name_H-M   'P 1'
#
loop_
_entity.id
_entity.type
_entity.pdbx_description
1 polymer ?
#
loop_
_entity_poly.entity_id
_entity_poly.type
_entity_poly.pdbx_seq_one_letter_code
_entity_poly.pdbx_strand_id
1 'polypeptide(L)'
;MFAKRTNWNLETNRLSAALEAHRAAGKPLIDLTVSNPTECGFEYDGDPILSALRNPAALKYEPNPRGLAVARDAVGQYYAERGAAVSTDDIFLTTSTSEVYSYVFRTLCDPDDEVLIPEPSYPLFDFLADIQDVRLVRYPLVYDYGWQIDFHALEQAITPRTRGVIVVHPNNPTGSFLKLEEMRRLNQVCAARGIAIIADEVFLDFALGDERHATFAANSRALTFTMSGLSKICGLPQMKVAWLIVSGPEPSKAQALARLEVIADTYLSMNAPIQWALPPLLGLRQQFQMQVMGRVRHNLAELDRQLAGQKVCSRLAVEGGWNAVIRVPATRSDEEFTLELLAAKGVYVHPGHFYDFPSKGFVVVSLILRERDLSKGLVELLCLF
;
A
#
# COMPACT_ATOMS: atom_id res chain seq x y z
N MET A 1 -20.38 -8.24 25.71
CA MET A 1 -19.56 -9.46 25.60
C MET A 1 -18.29 -9.19 24.79
N PHE A 2 -18.39 -8.51 23.63
CA PHE A 2 -17.23 -8.24 22.76
C PHE A 2 -16.49 -6.97 23.15
N ALA A 3 -15.19 -6.87 22.75
CA ALA A 3 -14.38 -5.70 22.99
C ALA A 3 -14.91 -4.49 22.17
N LYS A 4 -14.79 -3.27 22.73
CA LYS A 4 -15.25 -2.04 22.04
C LYS A 4 -14.51 -1.81 20.72
N ARG A 5 -13.22 -2.17 20.64
CA ARG A 5 -12.37 -2.06 19.45
C ARG A 5 -12.85 -2.91 18.26
N THR A 6 -13.77 -3.86 18.47
CA THR A 6 -14.35 -4.70 17.41
C THR A 6 -15.82 -4.37 17.14
N ASN A 7 -16.30 -3.23 17.62
CA ASN A 7 -17.69 -2.80 17.44
C ASN A 7 -17.88 -2.02 16.13
N TRP A 8 -17.44 -2.65 15.03
CA TRP A 8 -17.66 -2.08 13.69
C TRP A 8 -19.11 -2.26 13.23
N ASN A 9 -19.54 -1.39 12.32
CA ASN A 9 -20.75 -1.65 11.56
C ASN A 9 -20.48 -2.81 10.58
N LEU A 10 -21.14 -3.95 10.83
CA LEU A 10 -21.00 -5.16 10.00
C LEU A 10 -22.10 -5.26 8.94
N GLU A 11 -22.94 -4.25 8.78
CA GLU A 11 -23.94 -4.21 7.72
C GLU A 11 -23.25 -4.09 6.35
N THR A 12 -23.73 -4.87 5.38
CA THR A 12 -23.26 -4.77 4.00
C THR A 12 -23.58 -3.37 3.47
N ASN A 13 -22.56 -2.62 3.03
CA ASN A 13 -22.77 -1.31 2.46
C ASN A 13 -23.57 -1.41 1.14
N ARG A 14 -24.24 -0.31 0.77
CA ARG A 14 -25.13 -0.25 -0.41
C ARG A 14 -24.43 -0.67 -1.71
N LEU A 15 -23.16 -0.30 -1.87
CA LEU A 15 -22.40 -0.60 -3.08
C LEU A 15 -22.04 -2.10 -3.17
N SER A 16 -21.61 -2.71 -2.04
CA SER A 16 -21.36 -4.15 -1.98
C SER A 16 -22.65 -4.95 -2.21
N ALA A 17 -23.77 -4.55 -1.60
CA ALA A 17 -25.06 -5.19 -1.83
C ALA A 17 -25.51 -5.10 -3.30
N ALA A 18 -25.33 -3.94 -3.93
CA ALA A 18 -25.67 -3.76 -5.34
C ALA A 18 -24.78 -4.62 -6.27
N LEU A 19 -23.47 -4.73 -5.97
CA LEU A 19 -22.54 -5.56 -6.72
C LEU A 19 -22.90 -7.05 -6.59
N GLU A 20 -23.20 -7.52 -5.39
CA GLU A 20 -23.65 -8.90 -5.15
C GLU A 20 -24.96 -9.20 -5.90
N ALA A 21 -25.95 -8.31 -5.82
CA ALA A 21 -27.20 -8.45 -6.55
C ALA A 21 -26.99 -8.46 -8.07
N HIS A 22 -26.09 -7.63 -8.60
CA HIS A 22 -25.74 -7.59 -10.02
C HIS A 22 -25.13 -8.92 -10.47
N ARG A 23 -24.19 -9.47 -9.69
CA ARG A 23 -23.56 -10.78 -9.94
C ARG A 23 -24.57 -11.93 -9.85
N ALA A 24 -25.41 -11.93 -8.83
CA ALA A 24 -26.45 -12.94 -8.64
C ALA A 24 -27.47 -12.97 -9.79
N ALA A 25 -27.74 -11.80 -10.40
CA ALA A 25 -28.62 -11.69 -11.57
C ALA A 25 -27.94 -12.16 -12.88
N GLY A 26 -26.69 -12.62 -12.86
CA GLY A 26 -25.95 -13.07 -14.03
C GLY A 26 -25.69 -11.97 -15.09
N LYS A 27 -25.76 -10.71 -14.71
CA LYS A 27 -25.55 -9.58 -15.60
C LYS A 27 -24.06 -9.43 -15.96
N PRO A 28 -23.74 -9.00 -17.19
CA PRO A 28 -22.35 -8.66 -17.53
C PRO A 28 -21.77 -7.63 -16.57
N LEU A 29 -20.52 -7.89 -16.13
CA LEU A 29 -19.81 -7.00 -15.21
C LEU A 29 -18.41 -6.71 -15.76
N ILE A 30 -18.05 -5.44 -15.80
CA ILE A 30 -16.68 -4.95 -16.01
C ILE A 30 -16.22 -4.33 -14.69
N ASP A 31 -15.35 -5.04 -13.98
CA ASP A 31 -14.83 -4.59 -12.69
C ASP A 31 -13.50 -3.87 -12.88
N LEU A 32 -13.51 -2.54 -12.78
CA LEU A 32 -12.34 -1.69 -12.93
C LEU A 32 -11.53 -1.55 -11.63
N THR A 33 -11.87 -2.30 -10.59
CA THR A 33 -11.20 -2.22 -9.28
C THR A 33 -10.23 -3.37 -9.01
N VAL A 34 -10.24 -4.42 -9.87
CA VAL A 34 -9.42 -5.62 -9.66
C VAL A 34 -7.95 -5.24 -9.59
N SER A 35 -7.36 -5.44 -8.42
CA SER A 35 -5.96 -5.15 -8.12
C SER A 35 -5.19 -6.38 -7.59
N ASN A 36 -5.79 -7.56 -7.69
CA ASN A 36 -5.11 -8.83 -7.43
C ASN A 36 -4.29 -9.24 -8.65
N PRO A 37 -2.95 -9.21 -8.61
CA PRO A 37 -2.12 -9.49 -9.77
C PRO A 37 -2.31 -10.92 -10.30
N THR A 38 -2.71 -11.88 -9.46
CA THR A 38 -2.94 -13.26 -9.87
C THR A 38 -4.21 -13.45 -10.73
N GLU A 39 -5.10 -12.45 -10.75
CA GLU A 39 -6.34 -12.43 -11.54
C GLU A 39 -6.24 -11.52 -12.78
N CYS A 40 -5.21 -10.70 -12.87
CA CYS A 40 -5.02 -9.72 -13.95
C CYS A 40 -4.41 -10.32 -15.24
N GLY A 41 -4.15 -11.63 -15.26
CA GLY A 41 -3.63 -12.35 -16.43
C GLY A 41 -2.15 -12.08 -16.71
N PHE A 42 -1.37 -11.85 -15.67
CA PHE A 42 0.10 -11.88 -15.74
C PHE A 42 0.60 -13.32 -15.79
N GLU A 43 1.71 -13.53 -16.47
CA GLU A 43 2.35 -14.83 -16.56
C GLU A 43 3.30 -15.03 -15.39
N TYR A 44 3.17 -16.18 -14.73
CA TYR A 44 4.04 -16.63 -13.65
C TYR A 44 4.77 -17.89 -14.10
N ASP A 45 6.10 -17.89 -14.01
CA ASP A 45 6.87 -19.11 -14.17
C ASP A 45 6.68 -19.99 -12.91
N GLY A 46 5.77 -20.95 -13.02
CA GLY A 46 5.35 -21.78 -11.88
C GLY A 46 6.45 -22.69 -11.36
N ASP A 47 7.30 -23.24 -12.24
CA ASP A 47 8.31 -24.22 -11.83
C ASP A 47 9.37 -23.64 -10.90
N PRO A 48 10.05 -22.52 -11.17
CA PRO A 48 10.99 -21.93 -10.23
C PRO A 48 10.30 -21.42 -8.95
N ILE A 49 9.08 -20.87 -9.04
CA ILE A 49 8.32 -20.41 -7.88
C ILE A 49 8.02 -21.59 -6.92
N LEU A 50 7.46 -22.68 -7.44
CA LEU A 50 7.09 -23.84 -6.62
C LEU A 50 8.32 -24.65 -6.16
N SER A 51 9.37 -24.71 -6.99
CA SER A 51 10.62 -25.38 -6.61
C SER A 51 11.34 -24.66 -5.48
N ALA A 52 11.24 -23.34 -5.40
CA ALA A 52 11.81 -22.55 -4.29
C ALA A 52 11.30 -23.01 -2.91
N LEU A 53 10.08 -23.52 -2.84
CA LEU A 53 9.48 -24.02 -1.59
C LEU A 53 9.99 -25.39 -1.15
N ARG A 54 10.76 -26.10 -1.99
CA ARG A 54 11.22 -27.48 -1.73
C ARG A 54 12.61 -27.54 -1.10
N ASN A 55 12.92 -26.64 -0.18
CA ASN A 55 14.21 -26.64 0.48
C ASN A 55 14.22 -27.63 1.65
N PRO A 56 15.11 -28.67 1.68
CA PRO A 56 15.18 -29.62 2.80
C PRO A 56 15.49 -28.97 4.16
N ALA A 57 16.19 -27.83 4.18
CA ALA A 57 16.46 -27.09 5.42
C ALA A 57 15.18 -26.58 6.13
N ALA A 58 14.08 -26.47 5.39
CA ALA A 58 12.78 -26.11 5.93
C ALA A 58 12.18 -27.15 6.92
N LEU A 59 12.73 -28.38 6.95
CA LEU A 59 12.32 -29.40 7.90
C LEU A 59 12.90 -29.18 9.32
N LYS A 60 13.87 -28.28 9.45
CA LYS A 60 14.45 -27.92 10.75
C LYS A 60 13.66 -26.75 11.35
N TYR A 61 13.22 -26.93 12.60
CA TYR A 61 12.66 -25.82 13.38
C TYR A 61 13.77 -24.92 13.90
N GLU A 62 13.80 -23.69 13.49
CA GLU A 62 14.77 -22.68 13.90
C GLU A 62 14.01 -21.37 14.21
N PRO A 63 13.52 -21.24 15.44
CA PRO A 63 12.76 -20.07 15.87
C PRO A 63 13.71 -18.87 16.00
N ASN A 64 13.57 -17.90 15.10
CA ASN A 64 14.25 -16.63 15.19
C ASN A 64 13.20 -15.52 15.09
N PRO A 65 13.06 -14.68 16.14
CA PRO A 65 12.05 -13.61 16.15
C PRO A 65 12.11 -12.67 14.94
N ARG A 66 13.32 -12.45 14.41
CA ARG A 66 13.55 -11.61 13.24
C ARG A 66 13.39 -12.34 11.91
N GLY A 67 13.24 -13.65 11.94
CA GLY A 67 13.27 -14.53 10.78
C GLY A 67 14.68 -15.04 10.45
N LEU A 68 14.76 -16.01 9.53
CA LEU A 68 16.01 -16.66 9.13
C LEU A 68 16.99 -15.66 8.53
N ALA A 69 18.28 -15.80 8.84
CA ALA A 69 19.33 -14.94 8.32
C ALA A 69 19.34 -14.90 6.78
N VAL A 70 19.25 -16.07 6.13
CA VAL A 70 19.22 -16.19 4.66
C VAL A 70 18.11 -15.34 4.00
N ALA A 71 16.96 -15.25 4.64
CA ALA A 71 15.84 -14.46 4.13
C ALA A 71 16.05 -12.96 4.40
N ARG A 72 16.59 -12.60 5.57
CA ARG A 72 16.94 -11.20 5.90
C ARG A 72 18.07 -10.67 5.00
N ASP A 73 19.06 -11.51 4.70
CA ASP A 73 20.14 -11.18 3.76
C ASP A 73 19.59 -10.90 2.36
N ALA A 74 18.59 -11.66 1.89
CA ALA A 74 17.95 -11.42 0.61
C ALA A 74 17.20 -10.07 0.58
N VAL A 75 16.56 -9.69 1.69
CA VAL A 75 15.94 -8.35 1.83
C VAL A 75 17.02 -7.27 1.86
N GLY A 76 18.10 -7.46 2.59
CA GLY A 76 19.25 -6.54 2.60
C GLY A 76 19.83 -6.32 1.21
N GLN A 77 20.00 -7.41 0.44
CA GLN A 77 20.46 -7.34 -0.94
C GLN A 77 19.50 -6.57 -1.85
N TYR A 78 18.19 -6.79 -1.71
CA TYR A 78 17.16 -6.04 -2.46
C TYR A 78 17.32 -4.52 -2.25
N TYR A 79 17.54 -4.06 -1.01
CA TYR A 79 17.77 -2.63 -0.73
C TYR A 79 19.16 -2.15 -1.19
N ALA A 80 20.19 -2.98 -1.10
CA ALA A 80 21.52 -2.64 -1.61
C ALA A 80 21.50 -2.38 -3.13
N GLU A 81 20.75 -3.16 -3.89
CA GLU A 81 20.55 -2.92 -5.35
C GLU A 81 19.84 -1.59 -5.65
N ARG A 82 19.12 -1.03 -4.68
CA ARG A 82 18.53 0.30 -4.73
C ARG A 82 19.46 1.41 -4.21
N GLY A 83 20.66 1.07 -3.77
CA GLY A 83 21.64 1.99 -3.21
C GLY A 83 21.40 2.34 -1.74
N ALA A 84 20.58 1.57 -1.02
CA ALA A 84 20.33 1.75 0.40
C ALA A 84 21.00 0.62 1.20
N ALA A 85 21.98 0.97 2.03
CA ALA A 85 22.64 0.01 2.93
C ALA A 85 21.75 -0.22 4.17
N VAL A 86 21.27 -1.45 4.32
CA VAL A 86 20.43 -1.90 5.44
C VAL A 86 21.15 -3.04 6.13
N SER A 87 21.30 -2.95 7.46
CA SER A 87 21.80 -4.07 8.25
C SER A 87 20.74 -5.18 8.34
N THR A 88 21.14 -6.42 8.14
CA THR A 88 20.24 -7.57 8.29
C THR A 88 19.73 -7.75 9.72
N ASP A 89 20.41 -7.17 10.70
CA ASP A 89 19.98 -7.13 12.09
C ASP A 89 18.87 -6.08 12.36
N ASP A 90 18.64 -5.17 11.43
CA ASP A 90 17.57 -4.19 11.51
C ASP A 90 16.25 -4.68 10.84
N ILE A 91 16.23 -5.93 10.31
CA ILE A 91 15.13 -6.51 9.54
C ILE A 91 14.34 -7.52 10.37
N PHE A 92 13.00 -7.39 10.32
CA PHE A 92 12.06 -8.40 10.83
C PHE A 92 11.19 -8.90 9.67
N LEU A 93 11.06 -10.22 9.56
CA LEU A 93 10.15 -10.84 8.59
C LEU A 93 8.77 -11.02 9.20
N THR A 94 7.74 -10.78 8.42
CA THR A 94 6.33 -10.92 8.81
C THR A 94 5.51 -11.57 7.70
N THR A 95 4.29 -11.98 8.01
CA THR A 95 3.38 -12.60 7.04
C THR A 95 2.70 -11.58 6.11
N SER A 96 2.64 -10.32 6.54
CA SER A 96 2.02 -9.24 5.77
C SER A 96 2.42 -7.87 6.32
N THR A 97 2.29 -6.81 5.51
CA THR A 97 2.44 -5.44 6.00
C THR A 97 1.39 -5.07 7.06
N SER A 98 0.21 -5.71 7.04
CA SER A 98 -0.79 -5.55 8.12
C SER A 98 -0.26 -6.05 9.47
N GLU A 99 0.52 -7.13 9.49
CA GLU A 99 1.21 -7.59 10.70
C GLU A 99 2.32 -6.61 11.10
N VAL A 100 3.06 -6.04 10.14
CA VAL A 100 4.04 -4.98 10.41
C VAL A 100 3.38 -3.79 11.09
N TYR A 101 2.24 -3.29 10.59
CA TYR A 101 1.49 -2.21 11.25
C TYR A 101 1.13 -2.57 12.69
N SER A 102 0.66 -3.80 12.91
CA SER A 102 0.34 -4.29 14.26
C SER A 102 1.55 -4.27 15.20
N TYR A 103 2.73 -4.69 14.72
CA TYR A 103 3.96 -4.66 15.50
C TYR A 103 4.42 -3.23 15.80
N VAL A 104 4.36 -2.34 14.80
CA VAL A 104 4.78 -0.95 14.93
C VAL A 104 3.87 -0.20 15.89
N PHE A 105 2.54 -0.35 15.78
CA PHE A 105 1.59 0.29 16.68
C PHE A 105 1.79 -0.17 18.13
N ARG A 106 2.00 -1.47 18.37
CA ARG A 106 2.30 -1.98 19.72
C ARG A 106 3.65 -1.52 20.26
N THR A 107 4.60 -1.22 19.38
CA THR A 107 5.91 -0.70 19.80
C THR A 107 5.84 0.77 20.20
N LEU A 108 5.00 1.55 19.53
CA LEU A 108 4.98 3.00 19.64
C LEU A 108 3.84 3.55 20.51
N CYS A 109 2.68 2.87 20.53
CA CYS A 109 1.43 3.46 21.01
C CYS A 109 0.90 2.74 22.25
N ASP A 110 0.47 3.53 23.22
CA ASP A 110 -0.49 3.12 24.25
C ASP A 110 -1.93 3.32 23.72
N PRO A 111 -2.95 2.74 24.38
CA PRO A 111 -4.34 3.00 24.00
C PRO A 111 -4.66 4.48 23.91
N ASP A 112 -5.38 4.89 22.85
CA ASP A 112 -5.74 6.27 22.51
C ASP A 112 -4.58 7.19 22.10
N ASP A 113 -3.37 6.67 21.94
CA ASP A 113 -2.30 7.40 21.27
C ASP A 113 -2.63 7.58 19.77
N GLU A 114 -2.01 8.59 19.16
CA GLU A 114 -2.35 9.05 17.83
C GLU A 114 -1.25 8.73 16.82
N VAL A 115 -1.70 8.32 15.62
CA VAL A 115 -0.83 8.16 14.44
C VAL A 115 -1.45 8.97 13.30
N LEU A 116 -0.63 9.83 12.68
CA LEU A 116 -1.07 10.62 11.54
C LEU A 116 -1.03 9.79 10.26
N ILE A 117 -2.09 9.90 9.44
CA ILE A 117 -2.20 9.23 8.12
C ILE A 117 -2.50 10.23 7.02
N PRO A 118 -2.02 9.99 5.76
CA PRO A 118 -2.37 10.85 4.65
C PRO A 118 -3.85 10.71 4.26
N GLU A 119 -4.42 11.77 3.74
CA GLU A 119 -5.77 11.83 3.17
C GLU A 119 -5.70 12.49 1.79
N PRO A 120 -6.03 11.78 0.67
CA PRO A 120 -6.57 10.41 0.58
C PRO A 120 -5.53 9.32 0.85
N SER A 121 -6.03 8.13 1.26
CA SER A 121 -5.19 7.02 1.65
C SER A 121 -5.85 5.65 1.52
N TYR A 122 -5.12 4.62 1.92
CA TYR A 122 -5.55 3.22 1.85
C TYR A 122 -6.62 2.88 2.90
N PRO A 123 -7.77 2.29 2.52
CA PRO A 123 -8.94 2.18 3.37
C PRO A 123 -8.83 1.19 4.56
N LEU A 124 -7.78 0.36 4.63
CA LEU A 124 -7.63 -0.59 5.75
C LEU A 124 -7.00 -0.01 7.01
N PHE A 125 -6.50 1.22 6.98
CA PHE A 125 -5.81 1.80 8.14
C PHE A 125 -6.71 1.92 9.36
N ASP A 126 -8.00 2.26 9.20
CA ASP A 126 -8.91 2.38 10.34
C ASP A 126 -9.05 1.05 11.09
N PHE A 127 -9.24 -0.07 10.38
CA PHE A 127 -9.33 -1.39 11.02
C PHE A 127 -8.01 -1.82 11.69
N LEU A 128 -6.86 -1.51 11.06
CA LEU A 128 -5.55 -1.84 11.63
C LEU A 128 -5.30 -1.06 12.92
N ALA A 129 -5.74 0.19 12.99
CA ALA A 129 -5.61 1.03 14.16
C ALA A 129 -6.60 0.64 15.27
N ASP A 130 -7.88 0.42 14.91
CA ASP A 130 -8.93 0.03 15.86
C ASP A 130 -8.53 -1.19 16.67
N ILE A 131 -8.06 -2.27 16.00
CA ILE A 131 -7.66 -3.50 16.70
C ILE A 131 -6.45 -3.34 17.62
N GLN A 132 -5.74 -2.23 17.53
CA GLN A 132 -4.61 -1.88 18.39
C GLN A 132 -4.94 -0.75 19.40
N ASP A 133 -6.20 -0.30 19.45
CA ASP A 133 -6.66 0.85 20.25
C ASP A 133 -5.90 2.15 19.92
N VAL A 134 -5.46 2.33 18.68
CA VAL A 134 -4.76 3.52 18.17
C VAL A 134 -5.72 4.44 17.46
N ARG A 135 -5.61 5.73 17.69
CA ARG A 135 -6.42 6.75 17.03
C ARG A 135 -5.70 7.27 15.78
N LEU A 136 -6.38 7.23 14.64
CA LEU A 136 -5.87 7.85 13.42
C LEU A 136 -6.28 9.33 13.33
N VAL A 137 -5.31 10.16 12.95
CA VAL A 137 -5.53 11.58 12.69
C VAL A 137 -5.09 11.86 11.25
N ARG A 138 -5.99 12.42 10.44
CA ARG A 138 -5.73 12.63 9.01
C ARG A 138 -4.95 13.92 8.78
N TYR A 139 -3.97 13.89 7.86
CA TYR A 139 -3.34 15.07 7.29
C TYR A 139 -3.54 15.11 5.78
N PRO A 140 -3.85 16.27 5.19
CA PRO A 140 -4.22 16.33 3.78
C PRO A 140 -3.01 16.22 2.86
N LEU A 141 -3.20 15.48 1.76
CA LEU A 141 -2.43 15.63 0.54
C LEU A 141 -3.17 16.63 -0.36
N VAL A 142 -2.50 17.69 -0.74
CA VAL A 142 -3.07 18.70 -1.66
C VAL A 142 -2.66 18.40 -3.10
N TYR A 143 -3.56 18.67 -4.02
CA TYR A 143 -3.32 18.47 -5.45
C TYR A 143 -3.23 19.81 -6.18
N ASP A 144 -2.03 20.11 -6.68
CA ASP A 144 -1.78 21.23 -7.59
C ASP A 144 -0.87 20.74 -8.73
N TYR A 145 -1.46 20.22 -9.81
CA TYR A 145 -0.78 19.51 -10.91
C TYR A 145 0.16 18.38 -10.49
N GLY A 146 0.12 17.99 -9.24
CA GLY A 146 0.82 16.92 -8.56
C GLY A 146 0.40 16.91 -7.10
N TRP A 147 0.62 15.80 -6.42
CA TRP A 147 0.27 15.66 -5.03
C TRP A 147 1.44 16.07 -4.12
N GLN A 148 1.12 16.73 -3.03
CA GLN A 148 2.08 17.19 -2.03
C GLN A 148 1.46 17.12 -0.63
N ILE A 149 2.30 16.95 0.39
CA ILE A 149 1.88 17.01 1.79
C ILE A 149 1.59 18.46 2.17
N ASP A 150 0.41 18.74 2.74
CA ASP A 150 0.18 19.98 3.46
C ASP A 150 0.91 19.92 4.82
N PHE A 151 2.15 20.37 4.84
CA PHE A 151 2.95 20.38 6.07
C PHE A 151 2.42 21.32 7.14
N HIS A 152 1.69 22.37 6.77
CA HIS A 152 1.08 23.24 7.76
C HIS A 152 -0.02 22.51 8.52
N ALA A 153 -0.92 21.84 7.80
CA ALA A 153 -1.96 21.03 8.40
C ALA A 153 -1.39 19.82 9.16
N LEU A 154 -0.36 19.15 8.62
CA LEU A 154 0.32 18.05 9.29
C LEU A 154 0.91 18.49 10.65
N GLU A 155 1.62 19.62 10.68
CA GLU A 155 2.23 20.14 11.92
C GLU A 155 1.18 20.57 12.95
N GLN A 156 0.04 21.12 12.51
CA GLN A 156 -1.10 21.45 13.38
C GLN A 156 -1.81 20.22 13.95
N ALA A 157 -1.81 19.11 13.21
CA ALA A 157 -2.43 17.86 13.66
C ALA A 157 -1.60 17.13 14.73
N ILE A 158 -0.33 17.49 14.93
CA ILE A 158 0.53 16.88 15.95
C ILE A 158 0.14 17.32 17.34
N THR A 159 -0.15 16.37 18.21
CA THR A 159 -0.48 16.57 19.63
C THR A 159 0.56 15.88 20.53
N PRO A 160 0.52 16.05 21.85
CA PRO A 160 1.35 15.29 22.79
C PRO A 160 1.11 13.76 22.75
N ARG A 161 -0.01 13.32 22.17
CA ARG A 161 -0.33 11.90 21.99
C ARG A 161 0.17 11.31 20.66
N THR A 162 0.64 12.13 19.76
CA THR A 162 1.12 11.68 18.46
C THR A 162 2.40 10.87 18.62
N ARG A 163 2.44 9.65 18.08
CA ARG A 163 3.58 8.73 18.14
C ARG A 163 4.26 8.51 16.80
N GLY A 164 3.52 8.68 15.71
CA GLY A 164 4.08 8.47 14.38
C GLY A 164 3.31 9.15 13.27
N VAL A 165 3.95 9.23 12.11
CA VAL A 165 3.36 9.70 10.85
C VAL A 165 3.51 8.58 9.82
N ILE A 166 2.39 8.09 9.28
CA ILE A 166 2.40 7.14 8.17
C ILE A 166 2.57 7.92 6.87
N VAL A 167 3.47 7.43 6.03
CA VAL A 167 3.60 7.81 4.62
C VAL A 167 3.51 6.56 3.76
N VAL A 168 2.78 6.62 2.66
CA VAL A 168 2.70 5.55 1.66
C VAL A 168 3.44 6.03 0.42
N HIS A 169 4.47 5.31 0.01
CA HIS A 169 5.46 5.79 -0.93
C HIS A 169 5.78 4.76 -2.04
N PRO A 170 5.13 4.89 -3.22
CA PRO A 170 4.11 5.90 -3.58
C PRO A 170 2.76 5.64 -2.92
N ASN A 171 1.98 6.72 -2.76
CA ASN A 171 0.68 6.67 -2.12
C ASN A 171 -0.35 5.85 -2.93
N ASN A 172 -1.20 5.15 -2.22
CA ASN A 172 -2.39 4.48 -2.77
C ASN A 172 -3.65 5.22 -2.25
N PRO A 173 -4.48 5.82 -3.13
CA PRO A 173 -4.59 5.54 -4.57
C PRO A 173 -3.89 6.57 -5.48
N THR A 174 -3.30 7.63 -4.96
CA THR A 174 -2.87 8.78 -5.78
C THR A 174 -1.67 8.49 -6.69
N GLY A 175 -0.87 7.48 -6.36
CA GLY A 175 0.35 7.14 -7.07
C GLY A 175 1.49 8.15 -6.87
N SER A 176 1.36 9.07 -5.92
CA SER A 176 2.35 10.12 -5.68
C SER A 176 3.52 9.66 -4.84
N PHE A 177 4.72 10.03 -5.23
CA PHE A 177 5.92 9.88 -4.41
C PHE A 177 6.18 11.11 -3.55
N LEU A 178 6.69 10.92 -2.34
CA LEU A 178 7.27 12.01 -1.58
C LEU A 178 8.52 12.53 -2.30
N LYS A 179 8.59 13.84 -2.47
CA LYS A 179 9.76 14.50 -3.04
C LYS A 179 10.88 14.57 -1.99
N LEU A 180 12.12 14.68 -2.43
CA LEU A 180 13.26 14.75 -1.51
C LEU A 180 13.13 15.88 -0.48
N GLU A 181 12.55 17.00 -0.88
CA GLU A 181 12.31 18.12 0.04
C GLU A 181 11.22 17.81 1.06
N GLU A 182 10.16 17.13 0.65
CA GLU A 182 9.12 16.65 1.57
C GLU A 182 9.70 15.62 2.56
N MET A 183 10.54 14.70 2.09
CA MET A 183 11.24 13.74 2.98
C MET A 183 12.14 14.45 3.99
N ARG A 184 12.86 15.50 3.57
CA ARG A 184 13.70 16.30 4.48
C ARG A 184 12.85 17.02 5.52
N ARG A 185 11.77 17.68 5.10
CA ARG A 185 10.88 18.41 6.01
C ARG A 185 10.18 17.46 6.98
N LEU A 186 9.69 16.32 6.50
CA LEU A 186 9.10 15.28 7.35
C LEU A 186 10.08 14.81 8.43
N ASN A 187 11.33 14.54 8.04
CA ASN A 187 12.39 14.19 8.98
C ASN A 187 12.65 15.28 10.04
N GLN A 188 12.67 16.55 9.63
CA GLN A 188 12.84 17.67 10.58
C GLN A 188 11.69 17.73 11.58
N VAL A 189 10.45 17.64 11.12
CA VAL A 189 9.26 17.67 11.98
C VAL A 189 9.29 16.47 12.94
N CYS A 190 9.50 15.25 12.44
CA CYS A 190 9.47 14.05 13.26
C CYS A 190 10.61 14.03 14.29
N ALA A 191 11.83 14.38 13.90
CA ALA A 191 12.97 14.46 14.82
C ALA A 191 12.77 15.52 15.90
N ALA A 192 12.26 16.71 15.54
CA ALA A 192 12.02 17.79 16.50
C ALA A 192 10.92 17.47 17.52
N ARG A 193 9.94 16.65 17.14
CA ARG A 193 8.80 16.25 17.97
C ARG A 193 9.00 14.90 18.67
N GLY A 194 10.07 14.15 18.36
CA GLY A 194 10.32 12.82 18.90
C GLY A 194 9.28 11.78 18.47
N ILE A 195 8.70 11.90 17.26
CA ILE A 195 7.74 10.99 16.69
C ILE A 195 8.37 10.17 15.55
N ALA A 196 7.85 8.97 15.31
CA ALA A 196 8.40 8.06 14.30
C ALA A 196 7.82 8.32 12.89
N ILE A 197 8.57 7.93 11.86
CA ILE A 197 8.07 7.79 10.48
C ILE A 197 7.71 6.32 10.27
N ILE A 198 6.54 6.04 9.69
CA ILE A 198 6.08 4.71 9.29
C ILE A 198 5.90 4.74 7.78
N ALA A 199 6.84 4.14 7.05
CA ALA A 199 6.89 4.23 5.59
C ALA A 199 6.42 2.91 4.96
N ASP A 200 5.28 2.94 4.27
CA ASP A 200 4.80 1.83 3.45
C ASP A 200 5.32 1.98 2.02
N GLU A 201 6.25 1.10 1.65
CA GLU A 201 6.94 1.12 0.37
C GLU A 201 6.57 -0.07 -0.53
N VAL A 202 5.38 -0.67 -0.35
CA VAL A 202 4.98 -1.84 -1.15
C VAL A 202 4.92 -1.58 -2.65
N PHE A 203 4.76 -0.33 -3.07
CA PHE A 203 4.73 0.09 -4.47
C PHE A 203 5.99 0.81 -4.96
N LEU A 204 7.05 0.87 -4.16
CA LEU A 204 8.28 1.65 -4.48
C LEU A 204 8.94 1.25 -5.82
N ASP A 205 8.79 0.00 -6.26
CA ASP A 205 9.33 -0.51 -7.53
C ASP A 205 8.52 -0.09 -8.77
N PHE A 206 7.34 0.51 -8.58
CA PHE A 206 6.39 0.78 -9.66
C PHE A 206 6.33 2.28 -10.00
N ALA A 207 7.47 2.92 -10.20
CA ALA A 207 7.59 4.28 -10.70
C ALA A 207 7.34 4.33 -12.22
N LEU A 208 6.57 5.32 -12.67
CA LEU A 208 6.28 5.53 -14.11
C LEU A 208 7.40 6.24 -14.85
N GLY A 209 8.11 7.13 -14.17
CA GLY A 209 9.29 7.83 -14.68
C GLY A 209 10.57 7.01 -14.57
N ASP A 210 11.66 7.55 -15.13
CA ASP A 210 12.98 6.90 -15.09
C ASP A 210 13.76 7.24 -13.82
N GLU A 211 13.24 8.15 -12.99
CA GLU A 211 13.90 8.57 -11.75
C GLU A 211 13.77 7.47 -10.69
N ARG A 212 14.89 7.20 -10.02
CA ARG A 212 14.87 6.38 -8.80
C ARG A 212 14.42 7.22 -7.63
N HIS A 213 13.31 6.84 -7.04
CA HIS A 213 12.85 7.45 -5.80
C HIS A 213 13.64 6.89 -4.60
N ALA A 214 13.96 7.77 -3.66
CA ALA A 214 14.65 7.40 -2.44
C ALA A 214 13.76 6.51 -1.56
N THR A 215 14.37 5.59 -0.82
CA THR A 215 13.71 4.77 0.18
C THR A 215 13.93 5.34 1.58
N PHE A 216 13.00 5.11 2.48
CA PHE A 216 13.13 5.39 3.91
C PHE A 216 13.93 4.32 4.67
N ALA A 217 14.24 3.18 4.04
CA ALA A 217 14.88 2.04 4.71
C ALA A 217 16.25 2.37 5.33
N ALA A 218 16.98 3.35 4.76
CA ALA A 218 18.26 3.82 5.28
C ALA A 218 18.16 5.21 5.94
N ASN A 219 16.98 5.63 6.40
CA ASN A 219 16.80 6.93 7.03
C ASN A 219 17.56 6.99 8.36
N SER A 220 18.33 8.07 8.57
CA SER A 220 19.14 8.26 9.79
C SER A 220 18.71 9.45 10.65
N ARG A 221 17.68 10.19 10.22
CA ARG A 221 17.30 11.47 10.83
C ARG A 221 16.23 11.37 11.90
N ALA A 222 15.24 10.52 11.68
CA ALA A 222 14.17 10.22 12.62
C ALA A 222 14.03 8.71 12.75
N LEU A 223 13.51 8.20 13.87
CA LEU A 223 13.16 6.79 14.02
C LEU A 223 12.16 6.42 12.92
N THR A 224 12.49 5.40 12.15
CA THR A 224 11.73 5.07 10.95
C THR A 224 11.49 3.57 10.88
N PHE A 225 10.27 3.21 10.53
CA PHE A 225 9.79 1.85 10.31
C PHE A 225 9.39 1.74 8.85
N THR A 226 10.22 1.09 8.03
CA THR A 226 9.96 0.93 6.60
C THR A 226 9.48 -0.48 6.31
N MET A 227 8.38 -0.61 5.57
CA MET A 227 7.81 -1.91 5.25
C MET A 227 7.62 -2.12 3.75
N SER A 228 7.75 -3.38 3.34
CA SER A 228 7.42 -3.84 1.99
C SER A 228 7.18 -5.37 2.00
N GLY A 229 7.00 -5.99 0.83
CA GLY A 229 6.75 -7.44 0.78
C GLY A 229 6.52 -7.99 -0.62
N LEU A 230 6.48 -9.32 -0.72
CA LEU A 230 6.33 -10.06 -1.99
C LEU A 230 5.02 -9.80 -2.70
N SER A 231 3.95 -9.41 -1.98
CA SER A 231 2.60 -9.23 -2.52
C SER A 231 2.56 -8.30 -3.74
N LYS A 232 3.39 -7.26 -3.72
CA LYS A 232 3.48 -6.29 -4.82
C LYS A 232 4.77 -6.49 -5.62
N ILE A 233 5.92 -6.56 -4.96
CA ILE A 233 7.24 -6.64 -5.61
C ILE A 233 7.33 -7.81 -6.58
N CYS A 234 6.79 -8.99 -6.21
CA CYS A 234 6.80 -10.20 -7.03
C CYS A 234 5.39 -10.61 -7.52
N GLY A 235 4.33 -9.88 -7.16
CA GLY A 235 2.96 -10.26 -7.47
C GLY A 235 2.50 -11.57 -6.81
N LEU A 236 3.07 -11.91 -5.66
CA LEU A 236 2.83 -13.17 -4.95
C LEU A 236 2.15 -12.95 -3.58
N PRO A 237 0.94 -12.36 -3.52
CA PRO A 237 0.25 -12.09 -2.25
C PRO A 237 -0.07 -13.37 -1.46
N GLN A 238 -0.26 -14.49 -2.13
CA GLN A 238 -0.54 -15.80 -1.53
C GLN A 238 0.65 -16.38 -0.77
N MET A 239 1.88 -15.95 -1.05
CA MET A 239 3.08 -16.41 -0.36
C MET A 239 3.24 -15.84 1.04
N LYS A 240 2.51 -14.80 1.39
CA LYS A 240 2.43 -14.24 2.75
C LYS A 240 3.80 -13.91 3.34
N VAL A 241 4.58 -13.07 2.62
CA VAL A 241 5.87 -12.54 3.09
C VAL A 241 5.90 -11.03 2.97
N ALA A 242 6.21 -10.40 4.06
CA ALA A 242 6.54 -9.00 4.17
C ALA A 242 7.73 -8.82 5.13
N TRP A 243 8.22 -7.61 5.24
CA TRP A 243 9.31 -7.27 6.15
C TRP A 243 9.16 -5.86 6.69
N LEU A 244 9.77 -5.65 7.84
CA LEU A 244 9.95 -4.39 8.52
C LEU A 244 11.44 -4.11 8.64
N ILE A 245 11.86 -2.89 8.33
CA ILE A 245 13.20 -2.38 8.56
C ILE A 245 13.10 -1.24 9.57
N VAL A 246 13.94 -1.29 10.60
CA VAL A 246 14.05 -0.22 11.59
C VAL A 246 15.31 0.57 11.31
N SER A 247 15.17 1.87 11.11
CA SER A 247 16.28 2.78 10.88
C SER A 247 16.13 4.06 11.70
N GLY A 248 17.17 4.86 11.80
CA GLY A 248 17.14 6.11 12.55
C GLY A 248 18.30 6.28 13.51
N PRO A 249 18.24 7.32 14.37
CA PRO A 249 19.30 7.60 15.33
C PRO A 249 19.38 6.56 16.45
N GLU A 250 20.58 6.22 16.85
CA GLU A 250 20.83 5.59 18.14
C GLU A 250 20.61 6.61 19.29
N PRO A 251 20.08 6.28 20.46
CA PRO A 251 19.68 4.94 20.92
C PRO A 251 18.24 4.54 20.62
N SER A 252 17.44 5.39 19.96
CA SER A 252 16.01 5.11 19.69
C SER A 252 15.82 3.87 18.81
N LYS A 253 16.68 3.68 17.81
CA LYS A 253 16.68 2.49 16.96
C LYS A 253 16.91 1.22 17.78
N ALA A 254 17.95 1.19 18.63
CA ALA A 254 18.25 0.03 19.48
C ALA A 254 17.10 -0.31 20.42
N GLN A 255 16.45 0.70 21.00
CA GLN A 255 15.28 0.50 21.87
C GLN A 255 14.07 -0.05 21.10
N ALA A 256 13.83 0.41 19.86
CA ALA A 256 12.76 -0.11 19.01
C ALA A 256 13.02 -1.57 18.63
N LEU A 257 14.24 -1.90 18.21
CA LEU A 257 14.64 -3.28 17.86
C LEU A 257 14.43 -4.26 19.03
N ALA A 258 14.85 -3.87 20.24
CA ALA A 258 14.70 -4.72 21.43
C ALA A 258 13.22 -4.99 21.76
N ARG A 259 12.33 -3.98 21.61
CA ARG A 259 10.89 -4.15 21.84
C ARG A 259 10.22 -5.00 20.77
N LEU A 260 10.55 -4.73 19.50
CA LEU A 260 10.05 -5.51 18.37
C LEU A 260 10.44 -6.98 18.46
N GLU A 261 11.65 -7.28 18.93
CA GLU A 261 12.11 -8.65 19.10
C GLU A 261 11.21 -9.42 20.07
N VAL A 262 10.85 -8.82 21.20
CA VAL A 262 9.91 -9.43 22.17
C VAL A 262 8.52 -9.60 21.56
N ILE A 263 8.02 -8.61 20.82
CA ILE A 263 6.72 -8.69 20.14
C ILE A 263 6.74 -9.82 19.11
N ALA A 264 7.73 -9.84 18.24
CA ALA A 264 7.86 -10.85 17.20
C ALA A 264 8.03 -12.26 17.75
N ASP A 265 8.81 -12.42 18.82
CA ASP A 265 8.99 -13.69 19.51
C ASP A 265 7.68 -14.21 20.11
N THR A 266 6.85 -13.31 20.64
CA THR A 266 5.52 -13.65 21.19
C THR A 266 4.57 -14.22 20.13
N TYR A 267 4.66 -13.76 18.88
CA TYR A 267 3.86 -14.24 17.75
C TYR A 267 4.46 -15.44 17.03
N LEU A 268 5.67 -15.82 17.39
CA LEU A 268 6.50 -16.84 16.76
C LEU A 268 6.96 -16.44 15.34
N SER A 269 8.00 -17.12 14.87
CA SER A 269 8.56 -16.82 13.55
C SER A 269 7.68 -17.34 12.41
N MET A 270 7.84 -16.75 11.24
CA MET A 270 7.21 -17.23 9.99
C MET A 270 7.60 -18.68 9.69
N ASN A 271 6.76 -19.36 8.89
CA ASN A 271 7.05 -20.71 8.44
C ASN A 271 8.39 -20.79 7.65
N ALA A 272 9.16 -21.84 7.91
CA ALA A 272 10.49 -22.03 7.33
C ALA A 272 10.50 -22.16 5.79
N PRO A 273 9.58 -22.90 5.13
CA PRO A 273 9.60 -23.07 3.68
C PRO A 273 9.65 -21.76 2.92
N ILE A 274 8.82 -20.77 3.32
CA ILE A 274 8.76 -19.51 2.59
C ILE A 274 9.96 -18.59 2.87
N GLN A 275 10.55 -18.69 4.06
CA GLN A 275 11.76 -17.95 4.39
C GLN A 275 12.97 -18.47 3.56
N TRP A 276 13.09 -19.77 3.38
CA TRP A 276 14.09 -20.37 2.49
C TRP A 276 13.84 -20.07 1.01
N ALA A 277 12.58 -19.86 0.64
CA ALA A 277 12.19 -19.51 -0.73
C ALA A 277 12.39 -18.00 -1.05
N LEU A 278 12.55 -17.15 -0.05
CA LEU A 278 12.58 -15.70 -0.26
C LEU A 278 13.70 -15.22 -1.20
N PRO A 279 14.97 -15.71 -1.09
CA PRO A 279 16.03 -15.32 -2.01
C PRO A 279 15.70 -15.60 -3.48
N PRO A 280 15.36 -16.85 -3.90
CA PRO A 280 15.01 -17.13 -5.28
C PRO A 280 13.73 -16.38 -5.74
N LEU A 281 12.71 -16.20 -4.88
CA LEU A 281 11.50 -15.47 -5.24
C LEU A 281 11.79 -13.99 -5.50
N LEU A 282 12.62 -13.34 -4.69
CA LEU A 282 13.06 -11.97 -4.95
C LEU A 282 13.89 -11.87 -6.25
N GLY A 283 14.65 -12.91 -6.58
CA GLY A 283 15.38 -13.00 -7.86
C GLY A 283 14.48 -12.97 -9.09
N LEU A 284 13.24 -13.46 -8.99
CA LEU A 284 12.27 -13.51 -10.08
C LEU A 284 11.49 -12.20 -10.29
N ARG A 285 11.61 -11.22 -9.38
CA ARG A 285 10.77 -10.00 -9.38
C ARG A 285 10.78 -9.20 -10.68
N GLN A 286 11.93 -9.12 -11.34
CA GLN A 286 12.08 -8.27 -12.53
C GLN A 286 11.16 -8.68 -13.67
N GLN A 287 10.99 -9.99 -13.90
CA GLN A 287 10.10 -10.49 -14.94
C GLN A 287 8.65 -10.07 -14.69
N PHE A 288 8.18 -10.19 -13.45
CA PHE A 288 6.84 -9.74 -13.06
C PHE A 288 6.70 -8.22 -13.18
N GLN A 289 7.67 -7.46 -12.66
CA GLN A 289 7.65 -5.99 -12.68
C GLN A 289 7.63 -5.43 -14.10
N MET A 290 8.36 -6.03 -15.05
CA MET A 290 8.31 -5.64 -16.46
C MET A 290 6.91 -5.81 -17.06
N GLN A 291 6.24 -6.94 -16.79
CA GLN A 291 4.86 -7.16 -17.25
C GLN A 291 3.89 -6.12 -16.67
N VAL A 292 3.97 -5.89 -15.36
CA VAL A 292 3.11 -4.91 -14.68
C VAL A 292 3.35 -3.51 -15.22
N MET A 293 4.59 -3.08 -15.33
CA MET A 293 4.91 -1.73 -15.81
C MET A 293 4.52 -1.53 -17.27
N GLY A 294 4.68 -2.55 -18.11
CA GLY A 294 4.15 -2.53 -19.48
C GLY A 294 2.64 -2.31 -19.50
N ARG A 295 1.90 -3.08 -18.67
CA ARG A 295 0.45 -2.99 -18.54
C ARG A 295 0.00 -1.64 -17.98
N VAL A 296 0.61 -1.15 -16.91
CA VAL A 296 0.29 0.13 -16.28
C VAL A 296 0.49 1.29 -17.25
N ARG A 297 1.62 1.32 -17.97
CA ARG A 297 1.89 2.36 -18.98
C ARG A 297 0.89 2.31 -20.13
N HIS A 298 0.59 1.12 -20.65
CA HIS A 298 -0.41 0.95 -21.72
C HIS A 298 -1.79 1.43 -21.25
N ASN A 299 -2.24 0.98 -20.10
CA ASN A 299 -3.56 1.32 -19.55
C ASN A 299 -3.67 2.81 -19.21
N LEU A 300 -2.60 3.43 -18.71
CA LEU A 300 -2.57 4.86 -18.45
C LEU A 300 -2.65 5.68 -19.76
N ALA A 301 -1.93 5.24 -20.81
CA ALA A 301 -2.00 5.87 -22.13
C ALA A 301 -3.39 5.72 -22.77
N GLU A 302 -4.04 4.57 -22.60
CA GLU A 302 -5.41 4.35 -23.07
C GLU A 302 -6.41 5.24 -22.30
N LEU A 303 -6.26 5.39 -20.99
CA LEU A 303 -7.05 6.32 -20.19
C LEU A 303 -6.88 7.75 -20.71
N ASP A 304 -5.65 8.20 -20.94
CA ASP A 304 -5.36 9.52 -21.47
C ASP A 304 -5.98 9.75 -22.85
N ARG A 305 -5.88 8.75 -23.74
CA ARG A 305 -6.47 8.80 -25.08
C ARG A 305 -7.99 8.99 -25.05
N GLN A 306 -8.68 8.25 -24.17
CA GLN A 306 -10.13 8.36 -24.04
C GLN A 306 -10.56 9.69 -23.40
N LEU A 307 -9.82 10.14 -22.37
CA LEU A 307 -10.09 11.43 -21.73
C LEU A 307 -9.84 12.62 -22.66
N ALA A 308 -8.89 12.54 -23.59
CA ALA A 308 -8.64 13.60 -24.58
C ALA A 308 -9.81 13.82 -25.55
N GLY A 309 -10.67 12.82 -25.73
CA GLY A 309 -11.87 12.89 -26.59
C GLY A 309 -13.05 13.66 -26.00
N GLN A 310 -12.96 14.10 -24.74
CA GLN A 310 -14.05 14.79 -24.03
C GLN A 310 -13.49 15.85 -23.06
N LYS A 311 -14.36 16.69 -22.46
CA LYS A 311 -13.96 17.80 -21.58
C LYS A 311 -14.60 17.73 -20.18
N VAL A 312 -15.32 16.66 -19.89
CA VAL A 312 -16.13 16.52 -18.67
C VAL A 312 -15.33 15.86 -17.54
N CYS A 313 -14.57 14.82 -17.90
CA CYS A 313 -13.72 14.08 -16.96
C CYS A 313 -12.25 14.39 -17.21
N SER A 314 -11.44 14.25 -16.16
CA SER A 314 -9.98 14.33 -16.24
C SER A 314 -9.37 13.34 -15.25
N ARG A 315 -8.12 12.97 -15.44
CA ARG A 315 -7.40 12.24 -14.40
C ARG A 315 -6.47 13.15 -13.60
N LEU A 316 -6.17 12.76 -12.39
CA LEU A 316 -5.12 13.37 -11.60
C LEU A 316 -3.75 12.80 -12.00
N ALA A 317 -2.69 13.52 -11.67
CA ALA A 317 -1.32 13.07 -11.93
C ALA A 317 -1.03 11.74 -11.21
N VAL A 318 -0.37 10.82 -11.91
CA VAL A 318 0.07 9.52 -11.41
C VAL A 318 1.58 9.42 -11.66
N GLU A 319 2.35 9.18 -10.62
CA GLU A 319 3.82 9.04 -10.68
C GLU A 319 4.26 7.58 -10.55
N GLY A 320 3.40 6.73 -9.97
CA GLY A 320 3.66 5.31 -9.77
C GLY A 320 2.47 4.54 -9.20
N GLY A 321 2.73 3.30 -8.80
CA GLY A 321 1.68 2.41 -8.27
C GLY A 321 0.80 1.81 -9.36
N TRP A 322 -0.38 1.33 -8.97
CA TRP A 322 -1.25 0.52 -9.82
C TRP A 322 -2.64 1.13 -10.03
N ASN A 323 -2.87 2.34 -9.55
CA ASN A 323 -4.18 2.99 -9.60
C ASN A 323 -4.11 4.33 -10.33
N ALA A 324 -5.24 4.75 -10.86
CA ALA A 324 -5.46 6.11 -11.34
C ALA A 324 -6.73 6.69 -10.72
N VAL A 325 -6.68 7.97 -10.40
CA VAL A 325 -7.82 8.74 -9.90
C VAL A 325 -8.40 9.54 -11.04
N ILE A 326 -9.67 9.32 -11.34
CA ILE A 326 -10.43 10.06 -12.35
C ILE A 326 -11.32 11.07 -11.64
N ARG A 327 -11.21 12.33 -12.03
CA ARG A 327 -12.15 13.38 -11.63
C ARG A 327 -13.37 13.33 -12.52
N VAL A 328 -14.54 13.19 -11.93
CA VAL A 328 -15.84 13.20 -12.58
C VAL A 328 -16.67 14.39 -12.09
N PRO A 329 -17.74 14.83 -12.80
CA PRO A 329 -18.61 15.90 -12.32
C PRO A 329 -19.21 15.61 -10.95
N ALA A 330 -19.02 16.51 -10.01
CA ALA A 330 -19.49 16.39 -8.62
C ALA A 330 -20.99 16.76 -8.47
N THR A 331 -21.83 16.38 -9.43
CA THR A 331 -23.27 16.67 -9.43
C THR A 331 -24.06 15.77 -8.46
N ARG A 332 -23.50 14.65 -8.05
CA ARG A 332 -24.03 13.67 -7.09
C ARG A 332 -22.88 13.12 -6.24
N SER A 333 -23.17 12.29 -5.23
CA SER A 333 -22.12 11.61 -4.46
C SER A 333 -21.39 10.56 -5.33
N ASP A 334 -20.15 10.24 -4.97
CA ASP A 334 -19.36 9.22 -5.66
C ASP A 334 -20.01 7.83 -5.55
N GLU A 335 -20.70 7.55 -4.42
CA GLU A 335 -21.47 6.32 -4.24
C GLU A 335 -22.65 6.25 -5.21
N GLU A 336 -23.45 7.33 -5.30
CA GLU A 336 -24.59 7.39 -6.25
C GLU A 336 -24.12 7.24 -7.69
N PHE A 337 -23.00 7.89 -8.05
CA PHE A 337 -22.40 7.73 -9.36
C PHE A 337 -22.01 6.27 -9.64
N THR A 338 -21.32 5.63 -8.71
CA THR A 338 -20.89 4.23 -8.88
C THR A 338 -22.06 3.26 -8.95
N LEU A 339 -23.11 3.47 -8.15
CA LEU A 339 -24.35 2.67 -8.19
C LEU A 339 -25.06 2.82 -9.54
N GLU A 340 -25.17 4.03 -10.08
CA GLU A 340 -25.77 4.28 -11.38
C GLU A 340 -24.95 3.66 -12.52
N LEU A 341 -23.61 3.80 -12.48
CA LEU A 341 -22.71 3.21 -13.46
C LEU A 341 -22.83 1.68 -13.48
N LEU A 342 -22.90 1.06 -12.32
CA LEU A 342 -23.10 -0.39 -12.18
C LEU A 342 -24.48 -0.79 -12.73
N ALA A 343 -25.55 -0.07 -12.38
CA ALA A 343 -26.92 -0.42 -12.78
C ALA A 343 -27.15 -0.23 -14.29
N ALA A 344 -26.67 0.88 -14.86
CA ALA A 344 -26.93 1.27 -16.26
C ALA A 344 -25.97 0.60 -17.24
N LYS A 345 -24.69 0.38 -16.85
CA LYS A 345 -23.61 -0.03 -17.75
C LYS A 345 -22.92 -1.34 -17.35
N GLY A 346 -23.21 -1.88 -16.16
CA GLY A 346 -22.51 -3.05 -15.64
C GLY A 346 -21.02 -2.80 -15.38
N VAL A 347 -20.62 -1.57 -15.09
CA VAL A 347 -19.24 -1.19 -14.78
C VAL A 347 -19.15 -0.85 -13.29
N TYR A 348 -18.14 -1.40 -12.63
CA TYR A 348 -17.84 -1.16 -11.23
C TYR A 348 -16.52 -0.43 -11.06
N VAL A 349 -16.53 0.65 -10.28
CA VAL A 349 -15.37 1.45 -9.88
C VAL A 349 -15.39 1.68 -8.38
N HIS A 350 -14.24 2.00 -7.78
CA HIS A 350 -14.24 2.47 -6.40
C HIS A 350 -14.59 3.96 -6.34
N PRO A 351 -15.58 4.34 -5.52
CA PRO A 351 -15.84 5.75 -5.24
C PRO A 351 -14.70 6.37 -4.42
N GLY A 352 -14.47 7.67 -4.58
CA GLY A 352 -13.37 8.37 -3.91
C GLY A 352 -13.45 8.29 -2.38
N HIS A 353 -14.65 8.32 -1.81
CA HIS A 353 -14.81 8.24 -0.36
C HIS A 353 -14.29 6.93 0.27
N PHE A 354 -14.08 5.85 -0.51
CA PHE A 354 -13.42 4.64 -0.02
C PHE A 354 -11.94 4.87 0.33
N TYR A 355 -11.37 5.93 -0.21
CA TYR A 355 -9.98 6.32 0.03
C TYR A 355 -9.89 7.64 0.80
N ASP A 356 -10.95 8.01 1.51
CA ASP A 356 -11.02 9.26 2.28
C ASP A 356 -10.77 10.53 1.45
N PHE A 357 -11.24 10.59 0.18
CA PHE A 357 -11.22 11.87 -0.54
C PHE A 357 -12.12 12.88 0.17
N PRO A 358 -11.61 14.09 0.48
CA PRO A 358 -12.36 15.06 1.29
C PRO A 358 -13.56 15.69 0.57
N SER A 359 -13.64 15.49 -0.74
CA SER A 359 -14.74 16.00 -1.57
C SER A 359 -15.20 14.93 -2.57
N LYS A 360 -16.44 15.09 -3.03
CA LYS A 360 -17.01 14.25 -4.09
C LYS A 360 -16.47 14.61 -5.48
N GLY A 361 -16.66 13.73 -6.43
CA GLY A 361 -16.23 13.88 -7.81
C GLY A 361 -14.97 13.10 -8.15
N PHE A 362 -14.71 12.01 -7.43
CA PHE A 362 -13.55 11.14 -7.67
C PHE A 362 -13.95 9.68 -7.74
N VAL A 363 -13.36 8.97 -8.69
CA VAL A 363 -13.40 7.51 -8.76
C VAL A 363 -11.99 6.97 -8.98
N VAL A 364 -11.74 5.76 -8.46
CA VAL A 364 -10.45 5.10 -8.55
C VAL A 364 -10.58 3.85 -9.41
N VAL A 365 -9.66 3.69 -10.37
CA VAL A 365 -9.56 2.54 -11.25
C VAL A 365 -8.19 1.89 -11.17
N SER A 366 -8.15 0.59 -11.34
CA SER A 366 -6.90 -0.18 -11.37
C SER A 366 -6.27 -0.12 -12.76
N LEU A 367 -4.96 0.13 -12.81
CA LEU A 367 -4.17 0.16 -14.05
C LEU A 367 -3.56 -1.21 -14.40
N ILE A 368 -3.70 -2.24 -13.54
CA ILE A 368 -3.16 -3.57 -13.83
C ILE A 368 -4.19 -4.51 -14.48
N LEU A 369 -5.39 -4.04 -14.72
CA LEU A 369 -6.43 -4.78 -15.45
C LEU A 369 -5.96 -5.20 -16.83
N ARG A 370 -6.61 -6.22 -17.39
CA ARG A 370 -6.45 -6.54 -18.82
C ARG A 370 -6.85 -5.33 -19.65
N GLU A 371 -6.05 -5.01 -20.65
CA GLU A 371 -6.19 -3.82 -21.50
C GLU A 371 -7.60 -3.67 -22.08
N ARG A 372 -8.14 -4.80 -22.59
CA ARG A 372 -9.49 -4.85 -23.15
C ARG A 372 -10.57 -4.47 -22.14
N ASP A 373 -10.42 -4.91 -20.88
CA ASP A 373 -11.45 -4.70 -19.86
C ASP A 373 -11.41 -3.25 -19.37
N LEU A 374 -10.21 -2.67 -19.20
CA LEU A 374 -10.07 -1.25 -18.91
C LEU A 374 -10.65 -0.39 -20.03
N SER A 375 -10.24 -0.62 -21.28
CA SER A 375 -10.69 0.19 -22.42
C SER A 375 -12.20 0.17 -22.55
N LYS A 376 -12.85 -0.99 -22.47
CA LYS A 376 -14.32 -1.11 -22.51
C LYS A 376 -14.99 -0.40 -21.33
N GLY A 377 -14.49 -0.62 -20.11
CA GLY A 377 -15.09 -0.01 -18.92
C GLY A 377 -14.99 1.50 -18.92
N LEU A 378 -13.89 2.07 -19.44
CA LEU A 378 -13.74 3.52 -19.59
C LEU A 378 -14.72 4.11 -20.62
N VAL A 379 -14.94 3.43 -21.77
CA VAL A 379 -15.96 3.85 -22.73
C VAL A 379 -17.33 3.96 -22.08
N GLU A 380 -17.74 2.92 -21.35
CA GLU A 380 -19.05 2.89 -20.69
C GLU A 380 -19.15 3.93 -19.55
N LEU A 381 -18.06 4.16 -18.81
CA LEU A 381 -17.99 5.20 -17.78
C LEU A 381 -18.19 6.59 -18.38
N LEU A 382 -17.48 6.89 -19.47
CA LEU A 382 -17.55 8.19 -20.14
C LEU A 382 -18.88 8.41 -20.86
N CYS A 383 -19.58 7.34 -21.25
CA CYS A 383 -20.93 7.41 -21.86
C CYS A 383 -22.03 7.82 -20.87
N LEU A 384 -21.75 7.98 -19.57
CA LEU A 384 -22.70 8.51 -18.60
C LEU A 384 -22.79 10.04 -18.58
N PHE A 385 -21.92 10.71 -19.31
CA PHE A 385 -21.81 12.16 -19.40
C PHE A 385 -22.10 12.66 -20.83
#